data_3bb0ae90d494b928d0c9482342cb8b49
#
_entry.id   3bb0ae90d494b928d0c9482342cb8b49
#
_cell.length_a   1.000
_cell.length_b   1.000
_cell.length_c   1.000
_cell.angle_alpha   90.00
_cell.angle_beta   90.00
_cell.angle_gamma   90.00
#
_symmetry.space_group_name_H-M   'P 1'
#
loop_
_entity.id
_entity.type
_entity.pdbx_description
1 polymer ?
#
loop_
_entity_poly.entity_id
_entity_poly.type
_entity_poly.pdbx_seq_one_letter_code
_entity_poly.pdbx_strand_id
1 'polypeptide(L)'
;MANLELKNIWKRWGDFVAVKDFQLEIADKEFLVLLGPSGCGKTTTMRMIAGLEDPTQGEIFIGGRIVNDLEPKDRDVSMVFQNYGLYPNLNVYNNICFPLKVRKVHNAEQDQRVRKAAGMVELLDLLDRRPAELSGGQRQRVALARAIVREPNVFLMDEPLSNLDAKLRIST
;
A
#
# COMPACT_ATOMS: atom_id res chain seq x y z
N MET A 1 13.49 -3.87 -3.73
CA MET A 1 12.20 -4.58 -3.65
C MET A 1 12.51 -6.05 -3.49
N ALA A 2 11.53 -6.90 -3.22
CA ALA A 2 11.73 -8.33 -3.03
C ALA A 2 10.72 -9.11 -3.87
N ASN A 3 11.04 -10.37 -4.22
CA ASN A 3 10.05 -11.28 -4.80
C ASN A 3 8.94 -11.57 -3.80
N LEU A 4 7.74 -11.85 -4.30
CA LEU A 4 6.57 -12.24 -3.53
C LEU A 4 6.03 -13.56 -4.08
N GLU A 5 5.80 -14.53 -3.19
CA GLU A 5 5.20 -15.81 -3.57
C GLU A 5 3.99 -16.10 -2.66
N LEU A 6 2.90 -16.52 -3.29
CA LEU A 6 1.69 -17.02 -2.63
C LEU A 6 1.53 -18.49 -3.01
N LYS A 7 1.50 -19.38 -2.02
CA LYS A 7 1.39 -20.84 -2.25
C LYS A 7 0.11 -21.38 -1.62
N ASN A 8 -0.79 -21.91 -2.46
CA ASN A 8 -2.02 -22.55 -2.06
C ASN A 8 -2.86 -21.73 -1.07
N ILE A 9 -3.00 -20.44 -1.34
CA ILE A 9 -3.70 -19.50 -0.46
C ILE A 9 -5.19 -19.73 -0.49
N TRP A 10 -5.76 -19.94 0.68
CA TRP A 10 -7.21 -19.98 0.93
C TRP A 10 -7.60 -18.92 1.94
N LYS A 11 -8.75 -18.31 1.73
CA LYS A 11 -9.42 -17.49 2.74
C LYS A 11 -10.89 -17.83 2.81
N ARG A 12 -11.33 -18.17 4.02
CA ARG A 12 -12.73 -18.51 4.32
C ARG A 12 -13.19 -17.73 5.54
N TRP A 13 -14.46 -17.37 5.54
CA TRP A 13 -15.19 -16.87 6.70
C TRP A 13 -16.44 -17.72 6.86
N GLY A 14 -16.42 -18.70 7.78
CA GLY A 14 -17.45 -19.74 7.86
C GLY A 14 -17.54 -20.50 6.54
N ASP A 15 -18.73 -20.54 5.94
CA ASP A 15 -18.98 -21.23 4.67
C ASP A 15 -18.60 -20.40 3.43
N PHE A 16 -18.36 -19.10 3.61
CA PHE A 16 -18.00 -18.21 2.50
C PHE A 16 -16.52 -18.33 2.15
N VAL A 17 -16.23 -18.67 0.88
CA VAL A 17 -14.86 -18.78 0.34
C VAL A 17 -14.55 -17.52 -0.46
N ALA A 18 -13.70 -16.65 0.09
CA ALA A 18 -13.27 -15.41 -0.55
C ALA A 18 -12.09 -15.60 -1.51
N VAL A 19 -11.15 -16.49 -1.16
CA VAL A 19 -10.01 -16.86 -2.00
C VAL A 19 -9.85 -18.37 -1.95
N LYS A 20 -9.68 -19.01 -3.12
CA LYS A 20 -9.62 -20.47 -3.26
C LYS A 20 -8.37 -20.87 -4.03
N ASP A 21 -7.50 -21.62 -3.37
CA ASP A 21 -6.29 -22.25 -3.95
C ASP A 21 -5.49 -21.29 -4.86
N PHE A 22 -5.28 -20.06 -4.37
CA PHE A 22 -4.64 -19.02 -5.15
C PHE A 22 -3.12 -19.15 -5.08
N GLN A 23 -2.50 -19.17 -6.25
CA GLN A 23 -1.05 -19.23 -6.41
C GLN A 23 -0.60 -18.05 -7.23
N LEU A 24 0.50 -17.42 -6.82
CA LEU A 24 1.07 -16.27 -7.51
C LEU A 24 2.55 -16.16 -7.20
N GLU A 25 3.34 -15.89 -8.21
CA GLU A 25 4.76 -15.57 -8.08
C GLU A 25 5.00 -14.23 -8.78
N ILE A 26 5.65 -13.30 -8.07
CA ILE A 26 6.00 -11.98 -8.56
C ILE A 26 7.52 -11.81 -8.37
N ALA A 27 8.23 -11.57 -9.46
CA ALA A 27 9.67 -11.35 -9.42
C ALA A 27 10.02 -10.00 -8.76
N ASP A 28 11.30 -9.85 -8.35
CA ASP A 28 11.78 -8.56 -7.86
C ASP A 28 11.61 -7.47 -8.93
N LYS A 29 11.05 -6.32 -8.52
CA LYS A 29 10.76 -5.15 -9.37
C LYS A 29 9.68 -5.37 -10.45
N GLU A 30 8.98 -6.49 -10.42
CA GLU A 30 7.85 -6.72 -11.33
C GLU A 30 6.65 -5.88 -10.91
N PHE A 31 5.92 -5.36 -11.90
CA PHE A 31 4.64 -4.68 -11.72
C PHE A 31 3.50 -5.60 -12.15
N LEU A 32 2.66 -5.98 -11.20
CA LEU A 32 1.53 -6.89 -11.43
C LEU A 32 0.21 -6.20 -11.13
N VAL A 33 -0.80 -6.43 -11.96
CA VAL A 33 -2.16 -5.92 -11.76
C VAL A 33 -3.13 -7.08 -11.56
N LEU A 34 -3.84 -7.07 -10.43
CA LEU A 34 -4.94 -7.99 -10.17
C LEU A 34 -6.23 -7.46 -10.80
N LEU A 35 -6.72 -8.12 -11.83
CA LEU A 35 -7.96 -7.78 -12.51
C LEU A 35 -9.09 -8.74 -12.10
N GLY A 36 -10.33 -8.23 -12.06
CA GLY A 36 -11.51 -9.02 -11.76
C GLY A 36 -12.66 -8.17 -11.23
N PRO A 37 -13.90 -8.72 -11.20
CA PRO A 37 -15.08 -8.02 -10.69
C PRO A 37 -14.97 -7.68 -9.21
N SER A 38 -15.85 -6.79 -8.72
CA SER A 38 -15.95 -6.52 -7.28
C SER A 38 -16.29 -7.80 -6.52
N GLY A 39 -15.63 -8.01 -5.38
CA GLY A 39 -15.87 -9.19 -4.54
C GLY A 39 -15.09 -10.45 -4.95
N CYS A 40 -14.26 -10.44 -6.01
CA CYS A 40 -13.47 -11.61 -6.40
C CYS A 40 -12.19 -11.86 -5.56
N GLY A 41 -12.02 -11.19 -4.42
CA GLY A 41 -10.93 -11.46 -3.49
C GLY A 41 -9.65 -10.61 -3.65
N LYS A 42 -9.58 -9.63 -4.57
CA LYS A 42 -8.38 -8.80 -4.79
C LYS A 42 -7.91 -8.09 -3.51
N THR A 43 -8.79 -7.28 -2.92
CA THR A 43 -8.51 -6.57 -1.66
C THR A 43 -8.17 -7.53 -0.54
N THR A 44 -8.88 -8.67 -0.44
CA THR A 44 -8.60 -9.71 0.55
C THR A 44 -7.19 -10.27 0.37
N THR A 45 -6.78 -10.57 -0.86
CA THR A 45 -5.43 -11.07 -1.16
C THR A 45 -4.36 -10.02 -0.79
N MET A 46 -4.55 -8.75 -1.16
CA MET A 46 -3.63 -7.69 -0.78
C MET A 46 -3.55 -7.50 0.75
N ARG A 47 -4.69 -7.61 1.46
CA ARG A 47 -4.70 -7.54 2.92
C ARG A 47 -3.97 -8.71 3.57
N MET A 48 -4.07 -9.93 3.01
CA MET A 48 -3.29 -11.08 3.50
C MET A 48 -1.80 -10.89 3.29
N ILE A 49 -1.36 -10.35 2.15
CA ILE A 49 0.06 -10.01 1.92
C ILE A 49 0.53 -8.96 2.93
N ALA A 50 -0.28 -7.93 3.19
CA ALA A 50 0.03 -6.87 4.15
C ALA A 50 0.02 -7.32 5.62
N GLY A 51 -0.51 -8.52 5.93
CA GLY A 51 -0.69 -9.01 7.29
C GLY A 51 -1.86 -8.39 8.05
N LEU A 52 -2.80 -7.78 7.32
CA LEU A 52 -4.04 -7.21 7.87
C LEU A 52 -5.16 -8.24 7.95
N GLU A 53 -4.94 -9.40 7.38
CA GLU A 53 -5.85 -10.54 7.36
C GLU A 53 -5.00 -11.81 7.28
N ASP A 54 -5.37 -12.86 8.02
CA ASP A 54 -4.65 -14.12 7.97
C ASP A 54 -5.23 -15.04 6.91
N PRO A 55 -4.42 -15.73 6.10
CA PRO A 55 -4.92 -16.81 5.25
C PRO A 55 -5.44 -17.96 6.11
N THR A 56 -6.50 -18.64 5.64
CA THR A 56 -7.01 -19.85 6.32
C THR A 56 -6.08 -21.04 6.06
N GLN A 57 -5.44 -21.07 4.88
CA GLN A 57 -4.45 -22.07 4.49
C GLN A 57 -3.47 -21.44 3.49
N GLY A 58 -2.29 -22.06 3.35
CA GLY A 58 -1.26 -21.65 2.43
C GLY A 58 -0.21 -20.76 3.07
N GLU A 59 0.78 -20.38 2.27
CA GLU A 59 1.98 -19.68 2.74
C GLU A 59 2.27 -18.45 1.87
N ILE A 60 2.69 -17.38 2.52
CA ILE A 60 3.09 -16.12 1.89
C ILE A 60 4.58 -15.91 2.14
N PHE A 61 5.34 -15.72 1.06
CA PHE A 61 6.78 -15.46 1.14
C PHE A 61 7.09 -14.07 0.58
N ILE A 62 7.93 -13.32 1.27
CA ILE A 62 8.50 -12.04 0.82
C ILE A 62 10.01 -12.15 0.93
N GLY A 63 10.73 -11.99 -0.19
CA GLY A 63 12.18 -12.14 -0.24
C GLY A 63 12.66 -13.55 0.18
N GLY A 64 11.88 -14.59 -0.17
CA GLY A 64 12.16 -15.97 0.21
C GLY A 64 11.88 -16.34 1.67
N ARG A 65 11.39 -15.38 2.49
CA ARG A 65 11.03 -15.60 3.90
C ARG A 65 9.52 -15.75 4.05
N ILE A 66 9.07 -16.78 4.77
CA ILE A 66 7.65 -16.91 5.15
C ILE A 66 7.26 -15.78 6.13
N VAL A 67 6.09 -15.16 5.88
CA VAL A 67 5.63 -13.99 6.64
C VAL A 67 4.27 -14.18 7.30
N ASN A 68 3.69 -15.38 7.26
CA ASN A 68 2.36 -15.65 7.80
C ASN A 68 2.21 -15.18 9.26
N ASP A 69 3.19 -15.51 10.12
CA ASP A 69 3.16 -15.20 11.56
C ASP A 69 3.75 -13.82 11.91
N LEU A 70 4.14 -13.03 10.89
CA LEU A 70 4.68 -11.70 11.12
C LEU A 70 3.57 -10.65 11.19
N GLU A 71 3.67 -9.74 12.16
CA GLU A 71 2.81 -8.56 12.23
C GLU A 71 3.02 -7.65 10.99
N PRO A 72 2.00 -6.87 10.59
CA PRO A 72 2.08 -5.98 9.43
C PRO A 72 3.30 -5.05 9.42
N LYS A 73 3.72 -4.57 10.60
CA LYS A 73 4.88 -3.67 10.75
C LYS A 73 6.22 -4.34 10.39
N ASP A 74 6.30 -5.68 10.53
CA ASP A 74 7.53 -6.48 10.37
C ASP A 74 7.65 -7.13 8.98
N ARG A 75 6.60 -7.03 8.14
CA ARG A 75 6.58 -7.58 6.77
C ARG A 75 7.28 -6.70 5.73
N ASP A 76 7.62 -5.47 6.09
CA ASP A 76 8.20 -4.45 5.19
C ASP A 76 7.39 -4.21 3.91
N VAL A 77 6.07 -4.17 4.07
CA VAL A 77 5.08 -3.88 3.04
C VAL A 77 4.50 -2.48 3.24
N SER A 78 4.26 -1.75 2.17
CA SER A 78 3.45 -0.53 2.19
C SER A 78 2.18 -0.72 1.39
N MET A 79 1.04 -0.32 1.96
CA MET A 79 -0.27 -0.41 1.30
C MET A 79 -0.92 0.96 1.19
N VAL A 80 -1.37 1.29 -0.01
CA VAL A 80 -2.26 2.43 -0.28
C VAL A 80 -3.69 1.92 -0.33
N PHE A 81 -4.52 2.39 0.61
CA PHE A 81 -5.92 2.01 0.72
C PHE A 81 -6.80 2.83 -0.22
N GLN A 82 -7.95 2.30 -0.60
CA GLN A 82 -8.95 2.97 -1.42
C GLN A 82 -9.43 4.32 -0.85
N ASN A 83 -9.52 4.44 0.47
CA ASN A 83 -9.90 5.68 1.19
C ASN A 83 -8.71 6.55 1.59
N TYR A 84 -7.51 6.26 1.05
CA TYR A 84 -6.23 6.93 1.32
C TYR A 84 -5.71 6.82 2.76
N GLY A 85 -6.56 6.64 3.77
CA GLY A 85 -6.20 6.49 5.18
C GLY A 85 -5.29 7.63 5.73
N LEU A 86 -5.50 8.87 5.29
CA LEU A 86 -4.71 10.01 5.77
C LEU A 86 -5.11 10.40 7.20
N TYR A 87 -4.13 10.85 7.97
CA TYR A 87 -4.36 11.40 9.29
C TYR A 87 -4.91 12.82 9.17
N PRO A 88 -6.19 13.09 9.51
CA PRO A 88 -6.85 14.37 9.22
C PRO A 88 -6.27 15.54 10.01
N ASN A 89 -5.71 15.27 11.19
CA ASN A 89 -5.12 16.27 12.09
C ASN A 89 -3.67 16.63 11.74
N LEU A 90 -3.03 15.89 10.82
CA LEU A 90 -1.67 16.13 10.37
C LEU A 90 -1.69 16.84 9.01
N ASN A 91 -0.74 17.78 8.79
CA ASN A 91 -0.51 18.34 7.46
C ASN A 91 0.13 17.30 6.52
N VAL A 92 0.31 17.64 5.25
CA VAL A 92 0.89 16.75 4.23
C VAL A 92 2.28 16.29 4.64
N TYR A 93 3.15 17.19 5.08
CA TYR A 93 4.48 16.86 5.55
C TYR A 93 4.46 15.80 6.64
N ASN A 94 3.67 16.01 7.68
CA ASN A 94 3.58 15.08 8.81
C ASN A 94 2.89 13.76 8.45
N ASN A 95 1.93 13.74 7.51
CA ASN A 95 1.37 12.51 6.98
C ASN A 95 2.45 11.66 6.30
N ILE A 96 3.28 12.26 5.45
CA ILE A 96 4.39 11.57 4.76
C ILE A 96 5.48 11.15 5.76
N CYS A 97 5.81 12.02 6.72
CA CYS A 97 6.87 11.78 7.70
C CYS A 97 6.52 10.71 8.75
N PHE A 98 5.22 10.47 9.00
CA PHE A 98 4.76 9.62 10.09
C PHE A 98 5.42 8.23 10.13
N PRO A 99 5.52 7.47 9.02
CA PRO A 99 6.19 6.17 9.03
C PRO A 99 7.68 6.23 9.43
N LEU A 100 8.37 7.31 9.09
CA LEU A 100 9.78 7.51 9.46
C LEU A 100 9.93 7.78 10.95
N LYS A 101 8.99 8.54 11.54
CA LYS A 101 8.95 8.80 13.00
C LYS A 101 8.75 7.49 13.78
N VAL A 102 7.83 6.64 13.32
CA VAL A 102 7.59 5.32 13.93
C VAL A 102 8.84 4.44 13.89
N ARG A 103 9.60 4.51 12.78
CA ARG A 103 10.89 3.80 12.62
C ARG A 103 12.06 4.49 13.32
N LYS A 104 11.84 5.61 14.04
CA LYS A 104 12.85 6.40 14.75
C LYS A 104 14.01 6.87 13.84
N VAL A 105 13.73 7.17 12.59
CA VAL A 105 14.70 7.77 11.67
C VAL A 105 15.13 9.15 12.17
N HIS A 106 16.40 9.53 12.01
CA HIS A 106 16.91 10.82 12.47
C HIS A 106 16.25 12.01 11.74
N ASN A 107 16.00 13.12 12.45
CA ASN A 107 15.21 14.25 11.95
C ASN A 107 15.73 14.85 10.63
N ALA A 108 17.04 14.99 10.47
CA ALA A 108 17.62 15.53 9.24
C ALA A 108 17.34 14.60 8.02
N GLU A 109 17.41 13.31 8.22
CA GLU A 109 17.09 12.29 7.20
C GLU A 109 15.58 12.25 6.90
N GLN A 110 14.73 12.48 7.92
CA GLN A 110 13.27 12.55 7.73
C GLN A 110 12.92 13.67 6.72
N ASP A 111 13.45 14.89 6.90
CA ASP A 111 13.14 16.02 6.01
C ASP A 111 13.57 15.73 4.57
N GLN A 112 14.78 15.21 4.38
CA GLN A 112 15.31 14.86 3.07
C GLN A 112 14.42 13.82 2.36
N ARG A 113 14.05 12.75 3.06
CA ARG A 113 13.20 11.67 2.51
C ARG A 113 11.79 12.15 2.21
N VAL A 114 11.20 12.97 3.10
CA VAL A 114 9.85 13.53 2.90
C VAL A 114 9.82 14.44 1.67
N ARG A 115 10.80 15.36 1.52
CA ARG A 115 10.85 16.25 0.36
C ARG A 115 11.12 15.49 -0.93
N LYS A 116 11.97 14.47 -0.91
CA LYS A 116 12.18 13.57 -2.06
C LYS A 116 10.89 12.89 -2.48
N ALA A 117 10.17 12.25 -1.53
CA ALA A 117 8.92 11.56 -1.83
C ALA A 117 7.82 12.53 -2.31
N ALA A 118 7.71 13.73 -1.68
CA ALA A 118 6.77 14.76 -2.09
C ALA A 118 7.08 15.31 -3.48
N GLY A 119 8.35 15.47 -3.83
CA GLY A 119 8.78 15.90 -5.17
C GLY A 119 8.41 14.91 -6.27
N MET A 120 8.51 13.60 -6.00
CA MET A 120 8.12 12.55 -6.96
C MET A 120 6.65 12.61 -7.37
N VAL A 121 5.78 13.19 -6.52
CA VAL A 121 4.34 13.24 -6.73
C VAL A 121 3.80 14.68 -6.75
N GLU A 122 4.66 15.68 -6.99
CA GLU A 122 4.30 17.09 -7.15
C GLU A 122 3.51 17.67 -5.97
N LEU A 123 4.00 17.48 -4.75
CA LEU A 123 3.36 17.96 -3.51
C LEU A 123 4.20 18.99 -2.72
N LEU A 124 5.36 19.43 -3.23
CA LEU A 124 6.26 20.32 -2.47
C LEU A 124 5.58 21.60 -1.99
N ASP A 125 4.74 22.22 -2.81
CA ASP A 125 4.02 23.46 -2.48
C ASP A 125 2.80 23.24 -1.57
N LEU A 126 2.50 21.99 -1.23
CA LEU A 126 1.32 21.61 -0.46
C LEU A 126 1.67 21.00 0.91
N LEU A 127 2.96 20.98 1.29
CA LEU A 127 3.45 20.30 2.49
C LEU A 127 2.79 20.79 3.79
N ASP A 128 2.41 22.06 3.87
CA ASP A 128 1.80 22.66 5.06
C ASP A 128 0.28 22.49 5.13
N ARG A 129 -0.37 22.10 4.02
CA ARG A 129 -1.82 21.92 3.96
C ARG A 129 -2.28 20.68 4.71
N ARG A 130 -3.53 20.73 5.20
CA ARG A 130 -4.21 19.58 5.80
C ARG A 130 -5.02 18.80 4.76
N PRO A 131 -5.34 17.50 5.00
CA PRO A 131 -6.13 16.70 4.07
C PRO A 131 -7.47 17.31 3.65
N ALA A 132 -8.12 18.07 4.54
CA ALA A 132 -9.40 18.75 4.24
C ALA A 132 -9.25 19.86 3.15
N GLU A 133 -8.06 20.40 2.97
CA GLU A 133 -7.75 21.48 2.02
C GLU A 133 -7.29 20.94 0.65
N LEU A 134 -7.29 19.63 0.47
CA LEU A 134 -6.78 18.95 -0.72
C LEU A 134 -7.91 18.38 -1.57
N SER A 135 -7.71 18.37 -2.89
CA SER A 135 -8.56 17.62 -3.82
C SER A 135 -8.40 16.10 -3.62
N GLY A 136 -9.31 15.30 -4.19
CA GLY A 136 -9.22 13.83 -4.15
C GLY A 136 -7.90 13.31 -4.69
N GLY A 137 -7.48 13.80 -5.87
CA GLY A 137 -6.20 13.42 -6.48
C GLY A 137 -4.98 13.86 -5.66
N GLN A 138 -5.03 15.03 -4.98
CA GLN A 138 -3.96 15.46 -4.09
C GLN A 138 -3.89 14.56 -2.85
N ARG A 139 -5.02 14.19 -2.23
CA ARG A 139 -5.04 13.22 -1.12
C ARG A 139 -4.46 11.87 -1.51
N GLN A 140 -4.78 11.39 -2.71
CA GLN A 140 -4.20 10.16 -3.25
C GLN A 140 -2.68 10.25 -3.38
N ARG A 141 -2.16 11.36 -3.95
CA ARG A 141 -0.71 11.59 -4.06
C ARG A 141 -0.02 11.64 -2.69
N VAL A 142 -0.66 12.22 -1.66
CA VAL A 142 -0.14 12.19 -0.27
C VAL A 142 -0.05 10.75 0.25
N ALA A 143 -1.07 9.93 0.04
CA ALA A 143 -1.04 8.52 0.44
C ALA A 143 0.07 7.74 -0.28
N LEU A 144 0.27 8.03 -1.56
CA LEU A 144 1.34 7.45 -2.36
C LEU A 144 2.73 7.86 -1.83
N ALA A 145 2.95 9.17 -1.59
CA ALA A 145 4.21 9.66 -1.00
C ALA A 145 4.50 9.03 0.36
N ARG A 146 3.47 8.88 1.23
CA ARG A 146 3.59 8.22 2.54
C ARG A 146 4.00 6.75 2.41
N ALA A 147 3.58 6.07 1.37
CA ALA A 147 3.96 4.70 1.12
C ALA A 147 5.38 4.59 0.53
N ILE A 148 5.75 5.48 -0.40
CA ILE A 148 7.06 5.53 -1.05
C ILE A 148 8.17 5.86 -0.04
N VAL A 149 7.95 6.81 0.89
CA VAL A 149 8.96 7.31 1.83
C VAL A 149 9.60 6.21 2.69
N ARG A 150 8.89 5.09 2.86
CA ARG A 150 9.37 3.90 3.59
C ARG A 150 10.39 3.07 2.82
N GLU A 151 10.42 3.21 1.48
CA GLU A 151 11.21 2.34 0.58
C GLU A 151 10.92 0.84 0.85
N PRO A 152 9.65 0.40 0.77
CA PRO A 152 9.24 -0.95 1.17
C PRO A 152 9.73 -2.01 0.19
N ASN A 153 9.84 -3.26 0.66
CA ASN A 153 10.13 -4.42 -0.17
C ASN A 153 8.98 -4.76 -1.11
N VAL A 154 7.72 -4.60 -0.66
CA VAL A 154 6.52 -4.81 -1.47
C VAL A 154 5.62 -3.58 -1.37
N PHE A 155 5.10 -3.14 -2.52
CA PHE A 155 4.20 -2.01 -2.63
C PHE A 155 2.82 -2.49 -3.13
N LEU A 156 1.78 -2.27 -2.33
CA LEU A 156 0.41 -2.69 -2.63
C LEU A 156 -0.47 -1.46 -2.86
N MET A 157 -1.28 -1.49 -3.93
CA MET A 157 -2.25 -0.44 -4.24
C MET A 157 -3.64 -1.04 -4.41
N ASP A 158 -4.57 -0.71 -3.51
CA ASP A 158 -5.95 -1.18 -3.55
C ASP A 158 -6.82 -0.15 -4.29
N GLU A 159 -7.22 -0.48 -5.51
CA GLU A 159 -8.03 0.37 -6.41
C GLU A 159 -7.53 1.83 -6.53
N PRO A 160 -6.27 2.06 -6.91
CA PRO A 160 -5.66 3.40 -6.91
C PRO A 160 -6.37 4.39 -7.87
N LEU A 161 -7.16 3.91 -8.81
CA LEU A 161 -7.81 4.71 -9.85
C LEU A 161 -9.33 4.86 -9.63
N SER A 162 -9.88 4.35 -8.52
CA SER A 162 -11.33 4.37 -8.27
C SER A 162 -11.94 5.78 -8.20
N ASN A 163 -11.16 6.77 -7.79
CA ASN A 163 -11.56 8.17 -7.59
C ASN A 163 -11.04 9.14 -8.68
N LEU A 164 -10.44 8.64 -9.76
CA LEU A 164 -10.13 9.47 -10.92
C LEU A 164 -11.40 9.75 -11.71
N ASP A 165 -11.59 11.02 -12.11
CA ASP A 165 -12.70 11.43 -12.97
C ASP A 165 -12.83 10.49 -14.18
N ALA A 166 -14.06 10.12 -14.51
CA ALA A 166 -14.38 9.18 -15.61
C ALA A 166 -13.74 9.61 -16.94
N LYS A 167 -13.49 10.92 -17.15
CA LYS A 167 -12.79 11.47 -18.31
C LYS A 167 -11.30 11.11 -18.37
N LEU A 168 -10.62 10.97 -17.24
CA LEU A 168 -9.22 10.57 -17.18
C LEU A 168 -9.03 9.05 -17.34
N ARG A 169 -10.05 8.24 -17.05
CA ARG A 169 -10.01 6.79 -17.24
C ARG A 169 -10.00 6.36 -18.71
N ILE A 170 -10.45 7.24 -19.61
CA ILE A 170 -10.58 6.94 -21.05
C ILE A 170 -9.30 7.34 -21.82
N SER A 171 -8.43 8.17 -21.23
CA SER A 171 -7.22 8.69 -21.87
C SER A 171 -5.92 8.01 -21.42
N THR A 172 -6.01 7.00 -20.59
CA THR A 172 -4.90 6.13 -20.17
C THR A 172 -5.07 4.72 -20.67
#